data_3b0fb5d26b5567872ceab9b69e98a44e
#
_entry.id   3b0fb5d26b5567872ceab9b69e98a44e
#
_cell.length_a   1.000
_cell.length_b   1.000
_cell.length_c   1.000
_cell.angle_alpha   90.00
_cell.angle_beta   90.00
_cell.angle_gamma   90.00
#
_symmetry.space_group_name_H-M   'P 1'
#
loop_
_entity.id
_entity.type
_entity.pdbx_description
1 polymer ?
#
loop_
_entity_poly.entity_id
_entity_poly.type
_entity_poly.pdbx_seq_one_letter_code
_entity_poly.pdbx_strand_id
1 'polypeptide(L)'
;MAVKGPNHQMRTRIRGLTVLFALIGFGLVGVRLLYMQVFNHDFYVQQATALQTRDTFITPNRGKIYDANMQVLAESAAVERITVDPKAVVDESKVKKGITAESQQQTLATILSETLAVDYDTVMEKIQKTNSQYEIIAQKVDKDVSKELDEKLEAADCTGVYSEPDTKRYYQHGAFLSAVLGYVGSDNNGAYGLESEYNDELAGTAGRLVRVQNAQNKDIMPETQQYIPATDGNSLVLTIDSDIQNYLEKHLETALADNPEARDGVSGIVMNVKTGEVLAMANLPDFDPNDAYKLTSDKYINELKKNVAKILKEENVKVEIPDAWYTEG
;
A
#
# COMPACT_ATOMS: atom_id res chain seq x y z
N MET A 1 52.20 -60.66 20.18
CA MET A 1 51.46 -60.46 21.47
C MET A 1 49.96 -60.47 21.13
N ALA A 2 49.23 -61.51 21.56
CA ALA A 2 47.78 -61.59 21.33
C ALA A 2 47.08 -60.69 22.31
N VAL A 3 46.37 -59.69 21.82
CA VAL A 3 45.55 -58.80 22.66
C VAL A 3 44.38 -59.62 23.20
N LYS A 4 44.40 -59.96 24.52
CA LYS A 4 43.30 -60.63 25.19
C LYS A 4 42.04 -59.78 25.04
N GLY A 5 41.02 -60.29 24.37
CA GLY A 5 39.72 -59.63 24.25
C GLY A 5 39.07 -59.41 25.63
N PRO A 6 38.13 -58.45 25.74
CA PRO A 6 37.52 -58.05 27.01
C PRO A 6 36.82 -59.26 27.66
N ASN A 7 37.13 -59.49 28.98
CA ASN A 7 36.59 -60.56 29.80
C ASN A 7 35.07 -60.38 29.96
N HIS A 8 34.30 -61.45 30.14
CA HIS A 8 32.84 -61.46 30.30
C HIS A 8 32.33 -60.45 31.36
N GLN A 9 33.02 -60.35 32.48
CA GLN A 9 32.71 -59.36 33.51
C GLN A 9 32.90 -57.92 33.06
N MET A 10 33.86 -57.63 32.19
CA MET A 10 34.09 -56.29 31.67
C MET A 10 33.01 -55.90 30.67
N ARG A 11 32.55 -56.82 29.82
CA ARG A 11 31.41 -56.64 28.89
C ARG A 11 30.10 -56.37 29.65
N THR A 12 29.85 -57.03 30.76
CA THR A 12 28.64 -56.81 31.58
C THR A 12 28.67 -55.44 32.25
N ARG A 13 29.84 -55.02 32.77
CA ARG A 13 30.01 -53.68 33.37
C ARG A 13 29.86 -52.55 32.32
N ILE A 14 30.44 -52.75 31.14
CA ILE A 14 30.30 -51.78 30.03
C ILE A 14 28.84 -51.68 29.61
N ARG A 15 28.12 -52.81 29.44
CA ARG A 15 26.69 -52.81 29.14
C ARG A 15 25.86 -52.10 30.23
N GLY A 16 26.15 -52.35 31.49
CA GLY A 16 25.48 -51.69 32.60
C GLY A 16 25.71 -50.16 32.61
N LEU A 17 26.96 -49.73 32.35
CA LEU A 17 27.29 -48.29 32.21
C LEU A 17 26.61 -47.64 31.00
N THR A 18 26.56 -48.33 29.86
CA THR A 18 25.89 -47.80 28.66
C THR A 18 24.39 -47.63 28.87
N VAL A 19 23.74 -48.63 29.53
CA VAL A 19 22.31 -48.56 29.87
C VAL A 19 22.05 -47.43 30.88
N LEU A 20 22.91 -47.30 31.91
CA LEU A 20 22.79 -46.21 32.88
C LEU A 20 22.93 -44.82 32.23
N PHE A 21 23.93 -44.68 31.36
CA PHE A 21 24.13 -43.41 30.60
C PHE A 21 22.95 -43.10 29.68
N ALA A 22 22.40 -44.11 29.03
CA ALA A 22 21.20 -43.93 28.20
C ALA A 22 19.99 -43.53 29.03
N LEU A 23 19.75 -44.17 30.19
CA LEU A 23 18.64 -43.82 31.10
C LEU A 23 18.77 -42.40 31.64
N ILE A 24 19.98 -41.97 32.03
CA ILE A 24 20.22 -40.61 32.48
C ILE A 24 20.00 -39.62 31.35
N GLY A 25 20.51 -39.88 30.14
CA GLY A 25 20.32 -39.02 28.95
C GLY A 25 18.87 -38.88 28.58
N PHE A 26 18.13 -40.01 28.47
CA PHE A 26 16.68 -39.94 28.16
C PHE A 26 15.88 -39.32 29.31
N GLY A 27 16.27 -39.54 30.56
CA GLY A 27 15.65 -38.90 31.73
C GLY A 27 15.80 -37.38 31.70
N LEU A 28 16.99 -36.86 31.40
CA LEU A 28 17.23 -35.41 31.24
C LEU A 28 16.42 -34.80 30.11
N VAL A 29 16.36 -35.48 28.97
CA VAL A 29 15.52 -35.04 27.84
C VAL A 29 14.04 -35.02 28.23
N GLY A 30 13.57 -36.07 28.92
CA GLY A 30 12.19 -36.14 29.41
C GLY A 30 11.83 -35.02 30.38
N VAL A 31 12.70 -34.72 31.33
CA VAL A 31 12.53 -33.61 32.29
C VAL A 31 12.52 -32.27 31.56
N ARG A 32 13.40 -32.08 30.57
CA ARG A 32 13.42 -30.85 29.77
C ARG A 32 12.17 -30.67 28.92
N LEU A 33 11.67 -31.76 28.32
CA LEU A 33 10.41 -31.72 27.56
C LEU A 33 9.21 -31.39 28.46
N LEU A 34 9.14 -32.01 29.67
CA LEU A 34 8.10 -31.67 30.65
C LEU A 34 8.19 -30.21 31.08
N TYR A 35 9.39 -29.69 31.32
CA TYR A 35 9.58 -28.29 31.67
C TYR A 35 9.10 -27.36 30.55
N MET A 36 9.43 -27.66 29.28
CA MET A 36 8.97 -26.86 28.13
C MET A 36 7.48 -26.97 27.91
N GLN A 37 6.88 -28.17 28.07
CA GLN A 37 5.46 -28.38 27.75
C GLN A 37 4.52 -27.98 28.88
N VAL A 38 4.96 -27.97 30.15
CA VAL A 38 4.09 -27.66 31.30
C VAL A 38 4.37 -26.24 31.82
N PHE A 39 5.63 -25.89 32.05
CA PHE A 39 5.97 -24.62 32.68
C PHE A 39 6.14 -23.47 31.72
N ASN A 40 6.59 -23.72 30.49
CA ASN A 40 6.79 -22.70 29.49
C ASN A 40 5.82 -22.84 28.30
N HIS A 41 4.75 -23.60 28.44
CA HIS A 41 3.77 -23.82 27.38
C HIS A 41 3.25 -22.50 26.79
N ASP A 42 2.77 -21.62 27.65
CA ASP A 42 2.17 -20.34 27.22
C ASP A 42 3.16 -19.43 26.49
N PHE A 43 4.42 -19.42 26.95
CA PHE A 43 5.48 -18.65 26.28
C PHE A 43 5.75 -19.17 24.86
N TYR A 44 5.88 -20.48 24.67
CA TYR A 44 6.12 -21.05 23.35
C TYR A 44 4.90 -20.97 22.44
N VAL A 45 3.70 -21.10 23.00
CA VAL A 45 2.44 -20.89 22.22
C VAL A 45 2.33 -19.45 21.77
N GLN A 46 2.58 -18.47 22.64
CA GLN A 46 2.56 -17.06 22.24
C GLN A 46 3.60 -16.76 21.16
N GLN A 47 4.82 -17.26 21.29
CA GLN A 47 5.86 -17.06 20.29
C GLN A 47 5.53 -17.75 18.96
N ALA A 48 5.01 -18.97 19.00
CA ALA A 48 4.56 -19.67 17.80
C ALA A 48 3.41 -18.95 17.12
N THR A 49 2.42 -18.49 17.89
CA THR A 49 1.28 -17.72 17.39
C THR A 49 1.74 -16.40 16.75
N ALA A 50 2.64 -15.68 17.42
CA ALA A 50 3.17 -14.42 16.89
C ALA A 50 3.94 -14.60 15.57
N LEU A 51 4.63 -15.71 15.38
CA LEU A 51 5.36 -16.03 14.15
C LEU A 51 4.45 -16.58 13.02
N GLN A 52 3.33 -17.20 13.38
CA GLN A 52 2.42 -17.85 12.44
C GLN A 52 1.20 -17.00 12.08
N THR A 53 0.88 -16.00 12.93
CA THR A 53 -0.26 -15.12 12.68
C THR A 53 0.15 -14.00 11.73
N ARG A 54 -0.53 -13.91 10.60
CA ARG A 54 -0.47 -12.77 9.70
C ARG A 54 -1.78 -12.01 9.75
N ASP A 55 -1.66 -10.73 10.02
CA ASP A 55 -2.77 -9.79 9.99
C ASP A 55 -2.79 -9.13 8.63
N THR A 56 -3.88 -9.31 7.91
CA THR A 56 -4.15 -8.54 6.69
C THR A 56 -5.21 -7.51 7.03
N PHE A 57 -4.90 -6.24 6.85
CA PHE A 57 -5.88 -5.18 7.00
C PHE A 57 -6.76 -5.09 5.77
N ILE A 58 -8.05 -4.91 5.99
CA ILE A 58 -9.03 -4.70 4.94
C ILE A 58 -9.37 -3.23 4.93
N THR A 59 -8.97 -2.55 3.84
CA THR A 59 -9.20 -1.11 3.69
C THR A 59 -10.70 -0.84 3.55
N PRO A 60 -11.30 0.04 4.38
CA PRO A 60 -12.69 0.44 4.24
C PRO A 60 -12.87 1.33 3.01
N ASN A 61 -14.09 1.39 2.50
CA ASN A 61 -14.44 2.41 1.53
C ASN A 61 -14.63 3.75 2.26
N ARG A 62 -13.98 4.78 1.75
CA ARG A 62 -14.17 6.13 2.25
C ARG A 62 -15.57 6.63 1.89
N GLY A 63 -16.26 7.27 2.82
CA GLY A 63 -17.62 7.78 2.65
C GLY A 63 -17.74 8.71 1.43
N LYS A 64 -18.91 8.71 0.80
CA LYS A 64 -19.17 9.55 -0.38
C LYS A 64 -19.43 10.99 0.03
N ILE A 65 -19.09 11.93 -0.85
CA ILE A 65 -19.46 13.34 -0.71
C ILE A 65 -20.49 13.66 -1.78
N TYR A 66 -21.62 14.21 -1.35
CA TYR A 66 -22.75 14.58 -2.20
C TYR A 66 -22.97 16.09 -2.17
N ASP A 67 -23.53 16.62 -3.24
CA ASP A 67 -24.10 17.96 -3.28
C ASP A 67 -25.48 18.01 -2.58
N ALA A 68 -26.13 19.18 -2.57
CA ALA A 68 -27.47 19.38 -2.01
C ALA A 68 -28.56 18.56 -2.73
N ASN A 69 -28.33 18.16 -3.97
CA ASN A 69 -29.24 17.38 -4.83
C ASN A 69 -28.89 15.89 -4.84
N MET A 70 -28.01 15.43 -3.92
CA MET A 70 -27.54 14.04 -3.83
C MET A 70 -26.77 13.59 -5.06
N GLN A 71 -26.17 14.49 -5.82
CA GLN A 71 -25.20 14.14 -6.86
C GLN A 71 -23.87 13.79 -6.22
N VAL A 72 -23.19 12.75 -6.73
CA VAL A 72 -21.91 12.31 -6.21
C VAL A 72 -20.81 13.25 -6.68
N LEU A 73 -20.13 13.91 -5.74
CA LEU A 73 -18.96 14.75 -5.99
C LEU A 73 -17.66 13.96 -5.83
N ALA A 74 -17.58 13.11 -4.81
CA ALA A 74 -16.43 12.26 -4.57
C ALA A 74 -16.86 10.89 -4.08
N GLU A 75 -16.23 9.83 -4.60
CA GLU A 75 -16.45 8.45 -4.18
C GLU A 75 -15.15 7.63 -4.22
N SER A 76 -15.14 6.51 -3.52
CA SER A 76 -14.04 5.55 -3.53
C SER A 76 -14.38 4.38 -4.42
N ALA A 77 -13.43 3.97 -5.27
CA ALA A 77 -13.52 2.75 -6.05
C ALA A 77 -12.48 1.74 -5.57
N ALA A 78 -12.85 0.47 -5.66
CA ALA A 78 -11.94 -0.62 -5.34
C ALA A 78 -10.90 -0.78 -6.46
N VAL A 79 -9.64 -0.69 -6.09
CA VAL A 79 -8.46 -0.85 -6.93
C VAL A 79 -7.53 -1.87 -6.28
N GLU A 80 -6.35 -2.06 -6.84
CA GLU A 80 -5.38 -3.00 -6.31
C GLU A 80 -4.01 -2.34 -6.12
N ARG A 81 -3.28 -2.87 -5.16
CA ARG A 81 -1.87 -2.56 -4.92
C ARG A 81 -1.06 -3.74 -5.38
N ILE A 82 -0.07 -3.50 -6.23
CA ILE A 82 0.81 -4.53 -6.74
C ILE A 82 2.08 -4.55 -5.90
N THR A 83 2.35 -5.71 -5.32
CA THR A 83 3.51 -5.95 -4.46
C THR A 83 4.35 -7.09 -5.00
N VAL A 84 5.64 -7.07 -4.72
CA VAL A 84 6.56 -8.15 -5.05
C VAL A 84 7.24 -8.67 -3.78
N ASP A 85 7.42 -9.99 -3.72
CA ASP A 85 8.29 -10.65 -2.75
C ASP A 85 9.64 -10.98 -3.43
N PRO A 86 10.66 -10.11 -3.28
CA PRO A 86 11.95 -10.31 -3.94
C PRO A 86 12.63 -11.62 -3.56
N LYS A 87 12.41 -12.09 -2.33
CA LYS A 87 12.94 -13.36 -1.87
C LYS A 87 12.27 -14.55 -2.56
N ALA A 88 10.95 -14.46 -2.79
CA ALA A 88 10.22 -15.49 -3.51
C ALA A 88 10.59 -15.55 -5.00
N VAL A 89 10.95 -14.41 -5.61
CA VAL A 89 11.41 -14.32 -7.00
C VAL A 89 12.74 -15.06 -7.19
N VAL A 90 13.67 -14.98 -6.21
CA VAL A 90 15.00 -15.64 -6.32
C VAL A 90 15.03 -17.04 -5.70
N ASP A 91 13.94 -17.52 -5.11
CA ASP A 91 13.85 -18.87 -4.54
C ASP A 91 13.83 -19.92 -5.66
N GLU A 92 14.97 -20.55 -5.92
CA GLU A 92 15.16 -21.56 -6.96
C GLU A 92 14.20 -22.74 -6.84
N SER A 93 13.69 -23.03 -5.65
CA SER A 93 12.70 -24.10 -5.44
C SER A 93 11.36 -23.80 -6.08
N LYS A 94 11.05 -22.51 -6.34
CA LYS A 94 9.83 -22.02 -6.98
C LYS A 94 10.02 -21.73 -8.48
N VAL A 95 11.27 -21.69 -8.95
CA VAL A 95 11.59 -21.46 -10.35
C VAL A 95 11.51 -22.78 -11.10
N LYS A 96 10.77 -22.83 -12.21
CA LYS A 96 10.66 -24.02 -13.06
C LYS A 96 12.02 -24.39 -13.69
N LYS A 97 12.23 -25.68 -13.95
CA LYS A 97 13.43 -26.18 -14.63
C LYS A 97 13.67 -25.43 -15.95
N GLY A 98 14.78 -24.72 -16.02
CA GLY A 98 15.23 -24.00 -17.21
C GLY A 98 15.15 -22.49 -17.17
N ILE A 99 14.51 -21.91 -16.14
CA ILE A 99 14.48 -20.47 -15.93
C ILE A 99 15.46 -20.13 -14.79
N THR A 100 16.46 -19.30 -15.06
CA THR A 100 17.36 -18.79 -14.02
C THR A 100 16.69 -17.66 -13.23
N ALA A 101 17.09 -17.47 -11.97
CA ALA A 101 16.57 -16.38 -11.13
C ALA A 101 16.74 -15.01 -11.81
N GLU A 102 17.90 -14.79 -12.46
CA GLU A 102 18.18 -13.54 -13.19
C GLU A 102 17.23 -13.34 -14.38
N SER A 103 16.98 -14.42 -15.17
CA SER A 103 16.03 -14.34 -16.29
C SER A 103 14.61 -14.07 -15.80
N GLN A 104 14.22 -14.67 -14.68
CA GLN A 104 12.91 -14.40 -14.07
C GLN A 104 12.78 -12.95 -13.60
N GLN A 105 13.81 -12.41 -12.94
CA GLN A 105 13.84 -11.00 -12.50
C GLN A 105 13.69 -10.04 -13.69
N GLN A 106 14.42 -10.28 -14.79
CA GLN A 106 14.36 -9.45 -15.99
C GLN A 106 12.99 -9.54 -16.67
N THR A 107 12.44 -10.74 -16.83
CA THR A 107 11.10 -10.93 -17.42
C THR A 107 10.04 -10.25 -16.57
N LEU A 108 10.13 -10.41 -15.26
CA LEU A 108 9.22 -9.82 -14.30
C LEU A 108 9.28 -8.28 -14.32
N ALA A 109 10.50 -7.71 -14.33
CA ALA A 109 10.70 -6.27 -14.43
C ALA A 109 10.12 -5.68 -15.72
N THR A 110 10.29 -6.40 -16.85
CA THR A 110 9.73 -5.99 -18.14
C THR A 110 8.20 -5.99 -18.11
N ILE A 111 7.58 -7.09 -17.65
CA ILE A 111 6.12 -7.19 -17.57
C ILE A 111 5.54 -6.11 -16.66
N LEU A 112 6.13 -5.92 -15.47
CA LEU A 112 5.66 -4.92 -14.51
C LEU A 112 5.83 -3.50 -15.04
N SER A 113 6.98 -3.19 -15.64
CA SER A 113 7.24 -1.86 -16.22
C SER A 113 6.28 -1.53 -17.35
N GLU A 114 6.10 -2.43 -18.31
CA GLU A 114 5.22 -2.22 -19.47
C GLU A 114 3.74 -2.13 -19.09
N THR A 115 3.29 -2.96 -18.14
CA THR A 115 1.86 -3.03 -17.78
C THR A 115 1.44 -1.93 -16.81
N LEU A 116 2.33 -1.59 -15.87
CA LEU A 116 2.02 -0.59 -14.83
C LEU A 116 2.55 0.81 -15.15
N ALA A 117 3.23 0.99 -16.30
CA ALA A 117 3.90 2.24 -16.67
C ALA A 117 4.86 2.77 -15.60
N VAL A 118 5.57 1.85 -14.91
CA VAL A 118 6.59 2.17 -13.90
C VAL A 118 7.97 2.02 -14.55
N ASP A 119 8.90 2.89 -14.16
CA ASP A 119 10.26 2.83 -14.68
C ASP A 119 10.92 1.48 -14.41
N TYR A 120 11.56 0.89 -15.44
CA TYR A 120 12.17 -0.43 -15.38
C TYR A 120 13.27 -0.53 -14.32
N ASP A 121 14.13 0.49 -14.22
CA ASP A 121 15.26 0.48 -13.28
C ASP A 121 14.73 0.54 -11.83
N THR A 122 13.68 1.31 -11.59
CA THR A 122 13.00 1.37 -10.30
C THR A 122 12.39 0.02 -9.91
N VAL A 123 11.74 -0.66 -10.84
CA VAL A 123 11.18 -2.01 -10.61
C VAL A 123 12.30 -3.01 -10.32
N MET A 124 13.37 -2.98 -11.11
CA MET A 124 14.53 -3.87 -10.95
C MET A 124 15.23 -3.65 -9.59
N GLU A 125 15.42 -2.39 -9.16
CA GLU A 125 15.97 -2.09 -7.84
C GLU A 125 15.16 -2.73 -6.71
N LYS A 126 13.81 -2.66 -6.81
CA LYS A 126 12.92 -3.26 -5.80
C LYS A 126 12.98 -4.80 -5.83
N ILE A 127 13.01 -5.41 -7.01
CA ILE A 127 13.11 -6.88 -7.17
C ILE A 127 14.45 -7.41 -6.64
N GLN A 128 15.53 -6.63 -6.73
CA GLN A 128 16.86 -7.04 -6.25
C GLN A 128 17.03 -6.96 -4.73
N LYS A 129 16.09 -6.39 -3.99
CA LYS A 129 16.11 -6.33 -2.52
C LYS A 129 15.80 -7.69 -1.86
N THR A 130 16.64 -8.69 -2.11
CA THR A 130 16.44 -10.08 -1.66
C THR A 130 16.30 -10.26 -0.13
N ASN A 131 16.62 -9.24 0.65
CA ASN A 131 16.41 -9.21 2.10
C ASN A 131 14.96 -8.82 2.48
N SER A 132 14.19 -8.27 1.53
CA SER A 132 12.79 -7.92 1.70
C SER A 132 11.89 -9.04 1.19
N GLN A 133 10.73 -9.19 1.82
CA GLN A 133 9.64 -10.07 1.36
C GLN A 133 8.42 -9.26 0.89
N TYR A 134 8.51 -7.93 0.97
CA TYR A 134 7.40 -7.05 0.63
C TYR A 134 7.94 -5.72 0.09
N GLU A 135 7.79 -5.51 -1.20
CA GLU A 135 8.11 -4.25 -1.89
C GLU A 135 6.90 -3.84 -2.73
N ILE A 136 6.45 -2.60 -2.57
CA ILE A 136 5.32 -2.07 -3.34
C ILE A 136 5.84 -1.61 -4.69
N ILE A 137 5.31 -2.16 -5.78
CA ILE A 137 5.64 -1.75 -7.14
C ILE A 137 4.76 -0.59 -7.58
N ALA A 138 3.44 -0.78 -7.49
CA ALA A 138 2.46 0.25 -7.83
C ALA A 138 1.29 0.23 -6.85
N GLN A 139 0.68 1.39 -6.64
CA GLN A 139 -0.51 1.56 -5.81
C GLN A 139 -1.66 2.09 -6.69
N LYS A 140 -2.88 1.84 -6.22
CA LYS A 140 -4.10 2.38 -6.85
C LYS A 140 -4.25 1.96 -8.31
N VAL A 141 -3.86 0.72 -8.63
CA VAL A 141 -3.95 0.11 -9.96
C VAL A 141 -5.40 -0.31 -10.21
N ASP A 142 -5.94 0.08 -11.36
CA ASP A 142 -7.30 -0.31 -11.73
C ASP A 142 -7.39 -1.83 -11.94
N LYS A 143 -8.52 -2.43 -11.58
CA LYS A 143 -8.72 -3.89 -11.64
C LYS A 143 -8.50 -4.50 -13.02
N ASP A 144 -8.82 -3.76 -14.07
CA ASP A 144 -8.63 -4.25 -15.45
C ASP A 144 -7.14 -4.37 -15.78
N VAL A 145 -6.32 -3.40 -15.33
CA VAL A 145 -4.86 -3.42 -15.49
C VAL A 145 -4.23 -4.53 -14.64
N SER A 146 -4.71 -4.71 -13.41
CA SER A 146 -4.24 -5.81 -12.54
C SER A 146 -4.56 -7.17 -13.14
N LYS A 147 -5.75 -7.36 -13.70
CA LYS A 147 -6.13 -8.58 -14.38
C LYS A 147 -5.26 -8.86 -15.62
N GLU A 148 -4.99 -7.85 -16.44
CA GLU A 148 -4.06 -7.96 -17.57
C GLU A 148 -2.66 -8.36 -17.10
N LEU A 149 -2.21 -7.79 -15.97
CA LEU A 149 -0.95 -8.14 -15.33
C LEU A 149 -0.91 -9.62 -14.92
N ASP A 150 -1.96 -10.09 -14.23
CA ASP A 150 -2.06 -11.48 -13.78
C ASP A 150 -2.01 -12.45 -14.98
N GLU A 151 -2.72 -12.15 -16.07
CA GLU A 151 -2.71 -12.94 -17.30
C GLU A 151 -1.30 -13.01 -17.94
N LYS A 152 -0.57 -11.89 -17.95
CA LYS A 152 0.82 -11.84 -18.47
C LYS A 152 1.79 -12.60 -17.57
N LEU A 153 1.64 -12.48 -16.25
CA LEU A 153 2.46 -13.21 -15.27
C LEU A 153 2.24 -14.72 -15.36
N GLU A 154 0.98 -15.14 -15.50
CA GLU A 154 0.65 -16.56 -15.68
C GLU A 154 1.20 -17.11 -17.00
N ALA A 155 1.08 -16.36 -18.09
CA ALA A 155 1.63 -16.76 -19.40
C ALA A 155 3.18 -16.88 -19.38
N ALA A 156 3.85 -16.00 -18.64
CA ALA A 156 5.32 -16.03 -18.46
C ALA A 156 5.77 -16.99 -17.36
N ASP A 157 4.83 -17.61 -16.64
CA ASP A 157 5.08 -18.52 -15.51
C ASP A 157 5.92 -17.90 -14.40
N CYS A 158 5.74 -16.58 -14.20
CA CYS A 158 6.41 -15.79 -13.19
C CYS A 158 5.69 -15.90 -11.84
N THR A 159 6.46 -15.91 -10.75
CA THR A 159 5.96 -15.99 -9.38
C THR A 159 6.56 -14.89 -8.52
N GLY A 160 5.92 -14.60 -7.36
CA GLY A 160 6.44 -13.62 -6.41
C GLY A 160 5.83 -12.23 -6.55
N VAL A 161 4.80 -12.06 -7.40
CA VAL A 161 3.98 -10.84 -7.47
C VAL A 161 2.62 -11.14 -6.85
N TYR A 162 2.07 -10.18 -6.13
CA TYR A 162 0.80 -10.29 -5.44
C TYR A 162 -0.01 -9.03 -5.63
N SER A 163 -1.31 -9.22 -5.87
CA SER A 163 -2.31 -8.15 -5.91
C SER A 163 -3.03 -8.08 -4.58
N GLU A 164 -3.02 -6.92 -3.94
CA GLU A 164 -3.68 -6.66 -2.65
C GLU A 164 -4.80 -5.65 -2.85
N PRO A 165 -5.98 -5.84 -2.20
CA PRO A 165 -7.07 -4.88 -2.25
C PRO A 165 -6.63 -3.50 -1.74
N ASP A 166 -6.97 -2.45 -2.49
CA ASP A 166 -6.76 -1.04 -2.14
C ASP A 166 -7.98 -0.22 -2.57
N THR A 167 -8.02 1.06 -2.20
CA THR A 167 -9.07 1.99 -2.59
C THR A 167 -8.48 3.25 -3.20
N LYS A 168 -9.14 3.79 -4.23
CA LYS A 168 -8.77 5.05 -4.86
C LYS A 168 -9.94 6.01 -4.81
N ARG A 169 -9.65 7.25 -4.43
CA ARG A 169 -10.63 8.33 -4.42
C ARG A 169 -10.79 8.88 -5.82
N TYR A 170 -12.03 9.04 -6.27
CA TYR A 170 -12.39 9.62 -7.55
C TYR A 170 -13.25 10.85 -7.34
N TYR A 171 -12.87 11.94 -8.00
CA TYR A 171 -13.61 13.18 -8.07
C TYR A 171 -14.18 13.29 -9.49
N GLN A 172 -15.49 13.06 -9.61
CA GLN A 172 -16.14 12.82 -10.91
C GLN A 172 -16.08 14.01 -11.87
N HIS A 173 -15.91 15.23 -11.34
CA HIS A 173 -15.96 16.47 -12.10
C HIS A 173 -14.59 17.16 -12.24
N GLY A 174 -13.48 16.44 -12.03
CA GLY A 174 -12.13 17.00 -12.14
C GLY A 174 -11.91 18.16 -11.18
N ALA A 175 -11.49 19.31 -11.70
CA ALA A 175 -11.16 20.49 -10.89
C ALA A 175 -12.35 21.16 -10.18
N PHE A 176 -13.58 20.78 -10.55
CA PHE A 176 -14.80 21.32 -9.97
C PHE A 176 -14.80 21.24 -8.44
N LEU A 177 -15.04 22.38 -7.79
CA LEU A 177 -15.09 22.50 -6.33
C LEU A 177 -13.80 22.04 -5.60
N SER A 178 -12.66 21.98 -6.31
CA SER A 178 -11.41 21.39 -5.84
C SER A 178 -10.89 22.03 -4.54
N ALA A 179 -10.95 23.36 -4.45
CA ALA A 179 -10.48 24.11 -3.30
C ALA A 179 -11.28 23.80 -2.02
N VAL A 180 -12.55 23.39 -2.18
CA VAL A 180 -13.45 23.03 -1.07
C VAL A 180 -13.38 21.57 -0.73
N LEU A 181 -13.53 20.70 -1.74
CA LEU A 181 -13.42 19.23 -1.55
C LEU A 181 -12.05 18.85 -1.02
N GLY A 182 -11.01 19.43 -1.59
CA GLY A 182 -9.65 19.02 -1.30
C GLY A 182 -9.30 17.70 -1.98
N TYR A 183 -8.35 16.96 -1.43
CA TYR A 183 -7.90 15.69 -1.99
C TYR A 183 -7.40 14.73 -0.90
N VAL A 184 -7.26 13.47 -1.29
CA VAL A 184 -6.80 12.37 -0.44
C VAL A 184 -5.39 11.98 -0.84
N GLY A 185 -4.52 11.77 0.14
CA GLY A 185 -3.15 11.31 -0.06
C GLY A 185 -3.05 9.85 -0.54
N SER A 186 -1.82 9.40 -0.79
CA SER A 186 -1.55 8.00 -1.16
C SER A 186 -1.89 7.00 -0.05
N ASP A 187 -1.91 7.47 1.19
CA ASP A 187 -2.28 6.72 2.40
C ASP A 187 -3.79 6.65 2.67
N ASN A 188 -4.62 7.14 1.73
CA ASN A 188 -6.06 7.25 1.83
C ASN A 188 -6.58 8.19 2.95
N ASN A 189 -5.71 9.04 3.51
CA ASN A 189 -6.10 10.10 4.45
C ASN A 189 -6.37 11.41 3.71
N GLY A 190 -7.33 12.18 4.21
CA GLY A 190 -7.61 13.51 3.68
C GLY A 190 -6.44 14.44 3.92
N ALA A 191 -5.89 15.03 2.84
CA ALA A 191 -4.73 15.91 2.90
C ALA A 191 -5.10 17.39 2.90
N TYR A 192 -6.23 17.75 2.30
CA TYR A 192 -6.69 19.14 2.17
C TYR A 192 -8.22 19.21 2.10
N GLY A 193 -8.79 20.41 2.37
CA GLY A 193 -10.22 20.72 2.23
C GLY A 193 -11.12 19.90 3.15
N LEU A 194 -12.35 19.64 2.70
CA LEU A 194 -13.34 18.84 3.42
C LEU A 194 -12.88 17.41 3.66
N GLU A 195 -12.09 16.85 2.75
CA GLU A 195 -11.50 15.53 2.91
C GLU A 195 -10.60 15.46 4.17
N SER A 196 -9.87 16.52 4.46
CA SER A 196 -9.03 16.62 5.66
C SER A 196 -9.83 16.94 6.91
N GLU A 197 -10.76 17.91 6.83
CA GLU A 197 -11.55 18.37 7.98
C GLU A 197 -12.46 17.27 8.53
N TYR A 198 -13.07 16.46 7.64
CA TYR A 198 -13.97 15.37 8.00
C TYR A 198 -13.31 14.01 7.80
N ASN A 199 -11.96 13.96 7.98
CA ASN A 199 -11.23 12.71 7.74
C ASN A 199 -11.71 11.56 8.64
N ASP A 200 -11.97 11.83 9.91
CA ASP A 200 -12.37 10.82 10.89
C ASP A 200 -13.75 10.22 10.58
N GLU A 201 -14.66 11.02 10.04
CA GLU A 201 -15.99 10.57 9.61
C GLU A 201 -15.95 9.83 8.29
N LEU A 202 -15.13 10.32 7.34
CA LEU A 202 -15.05 9.80 5.98
C LEU A 202 -14.22 8.51 5.89
N ALA A 203 -13.14 8.37 6.68
CA ALA A 203 -12.16 7.30 6.50
C ALA A 203 -12.70 5.90 6.81
N GLY A 204 -13.70 5.78 7.70
CA GLY A 204 -14.19 4.51 8.19
C GLY A 204 -13.22 3.79 9.13
N THR A 205 -13.46 2.54 9.40
CA THR A 205 -12.62 1.70 10.27
C THR A 205 -12.13 0.47 9.53
N ALA A 206 -10.81 0.30 9.49
CA ALA A 206 -10.20 -0.83 8.81
C ALA A 206 -10.66 -2.17 9.42
N GLY A 207 -10.99 -3.12 8.56
CA GLY A 207 -11.20 -4.50 8.92
C GLY A 207 -9.89 -5.24 9.12
N ARG A 208 -9.96 -6.44 9.67
CA ARG A 208 -8.80 -7.27 9.94
C ARG A 208 -9.10 -8.73 9.65
N LEU A 209 -8.24 -9.35 8.86
CA LEU A 209 -8.26 -10.77 8.62
C LEU A 209 -7.02 -11.39 9.25
N VAL A 210 -7.24 -12.13 10.35
CA VAL A 210 -6.19 -12.85 11.07
C VAL A 210 -6.13 -14.27 10.53
N ARG A 211 -5.01 -14.66 9.94
CA ARG A 211 -4.77 -16.00 9.40
C ARG A 211 -3.60 -16.65 10.10
N VAL A 212 -3.68 -17.95 10.33
CA VAL A 212 -2.56 -18.75 10.83
C VAL A 212 -1.91 -19.46 9.64
N GLN A 213 -0.68 -19.08 9.32
CA GLN A 213 0.06 -19.58 8.16
C GLN A 213 1.35 -20.29 8.60
N ASN A 214 1.80 -21.27 7.80
CA ASN A 214 3.11 -21.90 8.00
C ASN A 214 4.23 -21.05 7.34
N ALA A 215 5.47 -21.51 7.50
CA ALA A 215 6.65 -20.88 6.91
C ALA A 215 6.61 -20.81 5.36
N GLN A 216 5.73 -21.57 4.70
CA GLN A 216 5.51 -21.57 3.26
C GLN A 216 4.27 -20.74 2.86
N ASN A 217 3.74 -19.89 3.74
CA ASN A 217 2.54 -19.06 3.52
C ASN A 217 1.26 -19.87 3.19
N LYS A 218 1.18 -21.13 3.60
CA LYS A 218 -0.06 -21.92 3.50
C LYS A 218 -0.85 -21.82 4.80
N ASP A 219 -2.14 -21.60 4.68
CA ASP A 219 -3.06 -21.58 5.82
C ASP A 219 -3.03 -22.96 6.51
N ILE A 220 -2.66 -23.00 7.79
CA ILE A 220 -2.56 -24.24 8.55
C ILE A 220 -3.91 -24.66 9.11
N MET A 221 -4.75 -23.68 9.49
CA MET A 221 -6.05 -23.89 10.09
C MET A 221 -7.07 -22.90 9.53
N PRO A 222 -7.72 -23.21 8.39
CA PRO A 222 -8.73 -22.34 7.81
C PRO A 222 -9.89 -22.04 8.77
N GLU A 223 -10.18 -22.97 9.67
CA GLU A 223 -11.29 -22.87 10.65
C GLU A 223 -11.01 -21.87 11.78
N THR A 224 -9.75 -21.43 11.96
CA THR A 224 -9.35 -20.45 12.99
C THR A 224 -9.17 -19.05 12.45
N GLN A 225 -9.54 -18.80 11.20
CA GLN A 225 -9.50 -17.45 10.63
C GLN A 225 -10.49 -16.55 11.36
N GLN A 226 -9.99 -15.46 11.92
CA GLN A 226 -10.84 -14.44 12.50
C GLN A 226 -11.01 -13.30 11.49
N TYR A 227 -12.22 -13.15 11.00
CA TYR A 227 -12.60 -12.07 10.10
C TYR A 227 -13.33 -10.97 10.88
N ILE A 228 -12.73 -9.79 10.91
CA ILE A 228 -13.32 -8.56 11.43
C ILE A 228 -13.63 -7.70 10.19
N PRO A 229 -14.91 -7.49 9.83
CA PRO A 229 -15.24 -6.71 8.64
C PRO A 229 -14.78 -5.25 8.81
N ALA A 230 -14.40 -4.62 7.70
CA ALA A 230 -14.22 -3.18 7.63
C ALA A 230 -15.58 -2.49 7.78
N THR A 231 -15.59 -1.32 8.39
CA THR A 231 -16.78 -0.45 8.44
C THR A 231 -16.50 0.76 7.55
N ASP A 232 -17.30 0.93 6.50
CA ASP A 232 -17.16 2.05 5.59
C ASP A 232 -17.39 3.38 6.31
N GLY A 233 -16.78 4.45 5.79
CA GLY A 233 -16.92 5.80 6.32
C GLY A 233 -18.32 6.37 6.10
N ASN A 234 -18.66 7.34 6.92
CA ASN A 234 -19.92 8.09 6.79
C ASN A 234 -19.86 9.01 5.57
N SER A 235 -21.00 9.16 4.91
CA SER A 235 -21.11 10.08 3.77
C SER A 235 -21.43 11.50 4.23
N LEU A 236 -20.92 12.49 3.50
CA LEU A 236 -21.25 13.91 3.70
C LEU A 236 -22.23 14.37 2.62
N VAL A 237 -23.21 15.19 3.04
CA VAL A 237 -24.10 15.92 2.15
C VAL A 237 -23.83 17.41 2.35
N LEU A 238 -23.40 18.07 1.29
CA LEU A 238 -23.07 19.50 1.31
C LEU A 238 -24.31 20.34 1.04
N THR A 239 -24.27 21.60 1.41
CA THR A 239 -25.26 22.62 1.01
C THR A 239 -24.98 23.20 -0.37
N ILE A 240 -23.84 22.82 -0.98
CA ILE A 240 -23.42 23.25 -2.31
C ILE A 240 -24.41 22.68 -3.35
N ASP A 241 -24.87 23.55 -4.23
CA ASP A 241 -25.68 23.23 -5.40
C ASP A 241 -24.76 23.22 -6.62
N SER A 242 -24.64 22.07 -7.27
CA SER A 242 -23.72 21.87 -8.41
C SER A 242 -24.02 22.79 -9.59
N ASP A 243 -25.29 23.14 -9.82
CA ASP A 243 -25.65 24.05 -10.90
C ASP A 243 -25.20 25.48 -10.59
N ILE A 244 -25.44 25.95 -9.37
CA ILE A 244 -25.00 27.29 -8.91
C ILE A 244 -23.46 27.36 -8.91
N GLN A 245 -22.81 26.30 -8.46
CA GLN A 245 -21.35 26.20 -8.46
C GLN A 245 -20.77 26.29 -9.89
N ASN A 246 -21.33 25.57 -10.85
CA ASN A 246 -20.91 25.63 -12.25
C ASN A 246 -21.04 27.06 -12.82
N TYR A 247 -22.14 27.76 -12.51
CA TYR A 247 -22.30 29.15 -12.93
C TYR A 247 -21.24 30.05 -12.28
N LEU A 248 -20.96 29.87 -11.01
CA LEU A 248 -19.97 30.66 -10.29
C LEU A 248 -18.57 30.46 -10.92
N GLU A 249 -18.12 29.21 -11.07
CA GLU A 249 -16.81 28.89 -11.63
C GLU A 249 -16.64 29.46 -13.03
N LYS A 250 -17.61 29.22 -13.93
CA LYS A 250 -17.60 29.75 -15.31
C LYS A 250 -17.47 31.27 -15.34
N HIS A 251 -18.16 31.98 -14.47
CA HIS A 251 -18.09 33.44 -14.43
C HIS A 251 -16.78 33.96 -13.85
N LEU A 252 -16.21 33.23 -12.85
CA LEU A 252 -14.89 33.52 -12.30
C LEU A 252 -13.77 33.26 -13.32
N GLU A 253 -13.85 32.17 -14.10
CA GLU A 253 -12.93 31.89 -15.20
C GLU A 253 -12.96 33.03 -16.26
N THR A 254 -14.15 33.46 -16.63
CA THR A 254 -14.31 34.59 -17.56
C THR A 254 -13.73 35.87 -16.97
N ALA A 255 -14.01 36.14 -15.70
CA ALA A 255 -13.48 37.33 -15.01
C ALA A 255 -11.95 37.31 -14.92
N LEU A 256 -11.36 36.14 -14.68
CA LEU A 256 -9.90 35.96 -14.63
C LEU A 256 -9.28 36.17 -16.04
N ALA A 257 -9.93 35.63 -17.07
CA ALA A 257 -9.48 35.78 -18.46
C ALA A 257 -9.55 37.26 -18.97
N ASP A 258 -10.61 37.98 -18.57
CA ASP A 258 -10.80 39.39 -18.93
C ASP A 258 -9.86 40.33 -18.12
N ASN A 259 -9.34 39.88 -17.00
CA ASN A 259 -8.49 40.70 -16.13
C ASN A 259 -7.14 40.04 -15.88
N PRO A 260 -6.22 39.97 -16.84
CA PRO A 260 -4.90 39.32 -16.73
C PRO A 260 -4.02 39.95 -15.68
N GLU A 261 -4.37 41.09 -15.14
CA GLU A 261 -3.71 41.77 -14.02
C GLU A 261 -4.02 41.12 -12.67
N ALA A 262 -5.10 40.31 -12.58
CA ALA A 262 -5.50 39.57 -11.39
C ALA A 262 -4.58 38.34 -11.16
N ARG A 263 -3.31 38.63 -10.84
CA ARG A 263 -2.22 37.62 -10.79
C ARG A 263 -2.36 36.59 -9.68
N ASP A 264 -3.05 36.95 -8.61
CA ASP A 264 -3.19 36.10 -7.42
C ASP A 264 -4.48 35.25 -7.43
N GLY A 265 -5.28 35.39 -8.50
CA GLY A 265 -6.50 34.65 -8.71
C GLY A 265 -7.76 35.43 -8.37
N VAL A 266 -8.90 34.77 -8.47
CA VAL A 266 -10.22 35.28 -8.15
C VAL A 266 -10.97 34.26 -7.31
N SER A 267 -11.82 34.74 -6.41
CA SER A 267 -12.67 33.87 -5.58
C SER A 267 -14.08 34.41 -5.48
N GLY A 268 -15.04 33.53 -5.26
CA GLY A 268 -16.44 33.87 -5.10
C GLY A 268 -17.17 32.95 -4.15
N ILE A 269 -18.16 33.49 -3.45
CA ILE A 269 -19.03 32.73 -2.55
C ILE A 269 -20.47 33.16 -2.81
N VAL A 270 -21.37 32.17 -2.92
CA VAL A 270 -22.82 32.38 -2.99
C VAL A 270 -23.43 31.79 -1.74
N MET A 271 -24.15 32.60 -0.99
CA MET A 271 -24.74 32.22 0.30
C MET A 271 -26.22 32.57 0.36
N ASN A 272 -27.02 31.70 0.93
CA ASN A 272 -28.39 31.96 1.28
C ASN A 272 -28.43 32.81 2.57
N VAL A 273 -28.77 34.09 2.45
CA VAL A 273 -28.75 35.02 3.59
C VAL A 273 -29.81 34.74 4.67
N LYS A 274 -30.81 33.89 4.38
CA LYS A 274 -31.85 33.53 5.36
C LYS A 274 -31.45 32.32 6.19
N THR A 275 -30.76 31.35 5.62
CA THR A 275 -30.39 30.07 6.26
C THR A 275 -28.91 30.04 6.67
N GLY A 276 -28.06 30.84 6.03
CA GLY A 276 -26.62 30.80 6.23
C GLY A 276 -25.92 29.70 5.40
N GLU A 277 -26.67 28.97 4.60
CA GLU A 277 -26.12 27.89 3.74
C GLU A 277 -25.25 28.50 2.65
N VAL A 278 -24.06 27.91 2.47
CA VAL A 278 -23.18 28.18 1.34
C VAL A 278 -23.65 27.34 0.16
N LEU A 279 -24.11 27.99 -0.90
CA LEU A 279 -24.64 27.31 -2.10
C LEU A 279 -23.57 27.09 -3.16
N ALA A 280 -22.55 27.95 -3.21
CA ALA A 280 -21.39 27.79 -4.07
C ALA A 280 -20.18 28.52 -3.49
N MET A 281 -18.97 27.96 -3.72
CA MET A 281 -17.71 28.57 -3.31
C MET A 281 -16.62 28.11 -4.27
N ALA A 282 -15.93 29.06 -4.91
CA ALA A 282 -14.86 28.75 -5.83
C ALA A 282 -13.66 29.69 -5.64
N ASN A 283 -12.49 29.19 -5.93
CA ASN A 283 -11.23 29.91 -5.93
C ASN A 283 -10.40 29.48 -7.14
N LEU A 284 -10.03 30.41 -7.99
CA LEU A 284 -9.26 30.16 -9.19
C LEU A 284 -7.92 30.90 -9.13
N PRO A 285 -6.82 30.30 -9.64
CA PRO A 285 -6.78 29.02 -10.35
C PRO A 285 -7.03 27.83 -9.41
N ASP A 286 -7.66 26.81 -9.95
CA ASP A 286 -7.97 25.55 -9.30
C ASP A 286 -6.96 24.44 -9.66
N PHE A 287 -7.19 23.23 -9.17
CA PHE A 287 -6.36 22.05 -9.43
C PHE A 287 -7.27 20.83 -9.62
N ASP A 288 -6.77 19.77 -10.27
CA ASP A 288 -7.51 18.51 -10.33
C ASP A 288 -7.22 17.67 -9.05
N PRO A 289 -8.23 17.41 -8.19
CA PRO A 289 -8.04 16.56 -7.00
C PRO A 289 -7.63 15.12 -7.33
N ASN A 290 -7.90 14.64 -8.54
CA ASN A 290 -7.45 13.31 -8.97
C ASN A 290 -5.94 13.27 -9.22
N ASP A 291 -5.31 14.43 -9.50
CA ASP A 291 -3.88 14.59 -9.73
C ASP A 291 -3.35 15.84 -9.01
N ALA A 292 -3.61 15.94 -7.72
CA ALA A 292 -3.37 17.13 -6.91
C ALA A 292 -1.88 17.56 -6.83
N TYR A 293 -0.96 16.66 -7.17
CA TYR A 293 0.48 16.96 -7.17
C TYR A 293 1.00 17.45 -8.51
N LYS A 294 0.17 17.43 -9.57
CA LYS A 294 0.54 17.94 -10.87
C LYS A 294 0.35 19.46 -10.92
N LEU A 295 1.44 20.16 -11.17
CA LEU A 295 1.39 21.62 -11.36
C LEU A 295 0.92 21.93 -12.78
N THR A 296 -0.23 22.58 -12.89
CA THR A 296 -0.87 22.92 -14.19
C THR A 296 -0.42 24.27 -14.76
N SER A 297 0.22 25.12 -13.94
CA SER A 297 0.62 26.47 -14.34
C SER A 297 2.11 26.58 -14.63
N ASP A 298 2.50 26.89 -15.87
CA ASP A 298 3.89 27.14 -16.28
C ASP A 298 4.60 28.19 -15.42
N LYS A 299 3.86 29.19 -14.96
CA LYS A 299 4.39 30.23 -14.07
C LYS A 299 4.90 29.63 -12.76
N TYR A 300 4.08 28.79 -12.10
CA TYR A 300 4.46 28.15 -10.85
C TYR A 300 5.54 27.08 -11.05
N ILE A 301 5.48 26.35 -12.16
CA ILE A 301 6.54 25.39 -12.54
C ILE A 301 7.88 26.10 -12.68
N ASN A 302 7.92 27.22 -13.40
CA ASN A 302 9.14 27.98 -13.61
C ASN A 302 9.66 28.64 -12.32
N GLU A 303 8.76 29.12 -11.46
CA GLU A 303 9.12 29.66 -10.17
C GLU A 303 9.66 28.58 -9.21
N LEU A 304 9.02 27.40 -9.18
CA LEU A 304 9.48 26.25 -8.43
C LEU A 304 10.87 25.79 -8.91
N LYS A 305 11.06 25.64 -10.23
CA LYS A 305 12.36 25.31 -10.83
C LYS A 305 13.45 26.29 -10.37
N LYS A 306 13.15 27.58 -10.36
CA LYS A 306 14.07 28.62 -9.93
C LYS A 306 14.41 28.53 -8.43
N ASN A 307 13.40 28.32 -7.60
CA ASN A 307 13.56 28.20 -6.14
C ASN A 307 14.32 26.92 -5.76
N VAL A 308 14.00 25.80 -6.38
CA VAL A 308 14.72 24.53 -6.18
C VAL A 308 16.17 24.64 -6.63
N ALA A 309 16.43 25.23 -7.80
CA ALA A 309 17.79 25.45 -8.29
C ALA A 309 18.61 26.35 -7.35
N LYS A 310 17.94 27.34 -6.71
CA LYS A 310 18.57 28.20 -5.71
C LYS A 310 18.94 27.41 -4.44
N ILE A 311 18.01 26.62 -3.90
CA ILE A 311 18.23 25.79 -2.70
C ILE A 311 19.34 24.76 -2.94
N LEU A 312 19.30 24.06 -4.07
CA LEU A 312 20.32 23.07 -4.44
C LEU A 312 21.72 23.69 -4.55
N LYS A 313 21.80 24.95 -5.04
CA LYS A 313 23.05 25.69 -5.14
C LYS A 313 23.57 26.16 -3.78
N GLU A 314 22.65 26.58 -2.90
CA GLU A 314 23.00 27.03 -1.53
C GLU A 314 23.45 25.85 -0.66
N GLU A 315 22.83 24.67 -0.82
CA GLU A 315 23.14 23.47 -0.04
C GLU A 315 24.21 22.57 -0.67
N ASN A 316 24.73 22.95 -1.83
CA ASN A 316 25.74 22.17 -2.59
C ASN A 316 25.31 20.71 -2.89
N VAL A 317 24.00 20.49 -3.05
CA VAL A 317 23.40 19.19 -3.35
C VAL A 317 23.19 19.06 -4.85
N LYS A 318 23.72 17.99 -5.45
CA LYS A 318 23.43 17.64 -6.85
C LYS A 318 22.27 16.67 -6.88
N VAL A 319 21.07 17.18 -7.18
CA VAL A 319 19.88 16.37 -7.47
C VAL A 319 19.43 16.74 -8.88
N GLU A 320 19.34 15.75 -9.75
CA GLU A 320 18.59 15.87 -11.00
C GLU A 320 17.11 15.70 -10.66
N ILE A 321 16.33 16.75 -10.85
CA ILE A 321 14.87 16.69 -10.69
C ILE A 321 14.34 16.09 -11.99
N PRO A 322 13.63 14.95 -11.95
CA PRO A 322 13.11 14.32 -13.15
C PRO A 322 12.17 15.27 -13.91
N ASP A 323 12.36 15.39 -15.22
CA ASP A 323 11.49 16.18 -16.07
C ASP A 323 10.01 15.73 -16.00
N ALA A 324 9.76 14.48 -15.62
CA ALA A 324 8.43 13.93 -15.37
C ALA A 324 7.61 14.69 -14.30
N TRP A 325 8.25 15.42 -13.41
CA TRP A 325 7.56 16.27 -12.41
C TRP A 325 7.04 17.58 -13.00
N TYR A 326 7.45 17.88 -14.22
CA TYR A 326 7.13 19.13 -14.92
C TYR A 326 6.54 18.90 -16.31
N THR A 327 6.19 17.65 -16.68
CA THR A 327 5.67 17.36 -18.02
C THR A 327 4.29 17.93 -18.22
N GLU A 328 4.19 18.56 -19.34
CA GLU A 328 3.00 19.11 -19.99
C GLU A 328 1.88 18.07 -20.08
N GLY A 329 0.67 18.54 -19.80
CA GLY A 329 -0.55 17.78 -20.06
C GLY A 329 -0.94 17.84 -21.51
#